data_58a96d6699ab93d005534a69ca84ff2e
#
_entry.id   58a96d6699ab93d005534a69ca84ff2e
#
_cell.length_a   1.000
_cell.length_b   1.000
_cell.length_c   1.000
_cell.angle_alpha   90.00
_cell.angle_beta   90.00
_cell.angle_gamma   90.00
#
_symmetry.space_group_name_H-M   'P 1'
#
loop_
_entity.id
_entity.type
_entity.pdbx_description
1 polymer ?
#
loop_
_entity_poly.entity_id
_entity_poly.type
_entity_poly.pdbx_seq_one_letter_code
_entity_poly.pdbx_strand_id
1 'polypeptide(L)'
;EGNQSFTYTSDTTLELIDARNITIVVAGGSGGSGVSGPGVNGGNGRAGRLPYAPGQTDVNRTLKFQIGRRGNSGSGGEGGLGGSSTYAAGGNGGPGTHGGGGGGGATAVYDETLGRYTIVTAGGGGGGGSGTSGPPNARHAGLGFGRVRDAMSNDTSSPNPGDNGV
;
A
#
# COMPACT_ATOMS: atom_id res chain seq x y z
N GLU A 1 27.37 3.09 17.37
CA GLU A 1 27.72 1.84 16.66
C GLU A 1 26.86 0.72 17.21
N GLY A 2 26.11 0.05 16.36
CA GLY A 2 25.24 -1.06 16.71
C GLY A 2 24.10 -1.22 15.70
N ASN A 3 23.37 -2.32 15.79
CA ASN A 3 22.17 -2.53 14.96
C ASN A 3 21.06 -1.58 15.43
N GLN A 4 20.57 -0.76 14.51
CA GLN A 4 19.43 0.13 14.75
C GLN A 4 18.22 -0.35 13.96
N SER A 5 17.05 -0.27 14.54
CA SER A 5 15.79 -0.62 13.88
C SER A 5 14.77 0.48 14.14
N PHE A 6 14.10 0.91 13.07
CA PHE A 6 13.09 1.96 13.10
C PHE A 6 11.81 1.44 12.46
N THR A 7 10.67 1.83 13.01
CA THR A 7 9.35 1.51 12.44
C THR A 7 8.55 2.79 12.25
N TYR A 8 8.05 2.99 11.04
CA TYR A 8 7.25 4.16 10.68
C TYR A 8 5.85 3.75 10.24
N THR A 9 4.85 4.42 10.80
CA THR A 9 3.42 4.24 10.46
C THR A 9 2.80 5.50 9.84
N SER A 10 3.61 6.53 9.64
CA SER A 10 3.23 7.77 8.98
C SER A 10 4.41 8.29 8.16
N ASP A 11 4.14 9.23 7.25
CA ASP A 11 5.16 9.84 6.43
C ASP A 11 6.28 10.40 7.30
N THR A 12 7.51 10.06 6.96
CA THR A 12 8.70 10.37 7.76
C THR A 12 9.91 10.54 6.85
N THR A 13 10.82 11.42 7.24
CA THR A 13 12.13 11.56 6.61
C THR A 13 13.19 10.95 7.51
N LEU A 14 14.07 10.15 6.93
CA LEU A 14 15.20 9.51 7.60
C LEU A 14 16.50 9.92 6.92
N GLU A 15 17.45 10.40 7.70
CA GLU A 15 18.82 10.59 7.23
C GLU A 15 19.66 9.37 7.60
N LEU A 16 20.28 8.78 6.60
CA LEU A 16 21.31 7.74 6.75
C LEU A 16 22.67 8.43 6.67
N ILE A 17 23.48 8.26 7.72
CA ILE A 17 24.84 8.80 7.79
C ILE A 17 25.79 7.65 8.09
N ASP A 18 26.74 7.43 7.19
CA ASP A 18 27.73 6.34 7.26
C ASP A 18 27.10 4.98 7.58
N ALA A 19 25.92 4.75 7.01
CA ALA A 19 25.13 3.56 7.26
C ALA A 19 25.65 2.37 6.44
N ARG A 20 25.49 1.16 7.00
CA ARG A 20 25.92 -0.09 6.38
C ARG A 20 24.88 -1.18 6.57
N ASN A 21 24.86 -2.15 5.66
CA ASN A 21 23.97 -3.31 5.76
C ASN A 21 22.49 -2.93 5.96
N ILE A 22 22.01 -2.00 5.17
CA ILE A 22 20.67 -1.46 5.29
C ILE A 22 19.67 -2.46 4.71
N THR A 23 18.62 -2.73 5.46
CA THR A 23 17.45 -3.46 4.96
C THR A 23 16.21 -2.62 5.20
N ILE A 24 15.41 -2.43 4.16
CA ILE A 24 14.13 -1.73 4.24
C ILE A 24 13.00 -2.75 4.04
N VAL A 25 12.08 -2.78 5.01
CA VAL A 25 10.86 -3.57 4.93
C VAL A 25 9.70 -2.60 4.74
N VAL A 26 8.91 -2.79 3.69
CA VAL A 26 7.80 -1.92 3.33
C VAL A 26 6.52 -2.73 3.19
N ALA A 27 5.39 -2.12 3.55
CA ALA A 27 4.08 -2.70 3.32
C ALA A 27 3.10 -1.60 2.88
N GLY A 28 2.32 -1.88 1.86
CA GLY A 28 1.19 -1.02 1.48
C GLY A 28 0.04 -1.14 2.49
N GLY A 29 -0.85 -0.16 2.51
CA GLY A 29 -2.06 -0.20 3.33
C GLY A 29 -2.96 -1.39 2.94
N SER A 30 -3.63 -2.02 3.88
CA SER A 30 -4.66 -3.03 3.59
C SER A 30 -5.94 -2.38 3.07
N GLY A 31 -6.72 -3.11 2.27
CA GLY A 31 -8.06 -2.69 1.88
C GLY A 31 -9.05 -2.80 3.04
N GLY A 32 -10.14 -2.05 2.95
CA GLY A 32 -11.31 -2.16 3.82
C GLY A 32 -12.19 -3.35 3.44
N SER A 33 -13.01 -3.83 4.35
CA SER A 33 -13.98 -4.90 4.09
C SER A 33 -15.28 -4.34 3.51
N GLY A 34 -15.99 -5.14 2.70
CA GLY A 34 -17.37 -4.86 2.34
C GLY A 34 -18.31 -5.05 3.55
N VAL A 35 -19.54 -4.54 3.44
CA VAL A 35 -20.56 -4.67 4.51
C VAL A 35 -20.98 -6.12 4.68
N SER A 36 -21.25 -6.48 5.92
CA SER A 36 -21.66 -7.81 6.37
C SER A 36 -22.95 -8.33 5.72
N GLY A 37 -22.94 -9.40 5.25
CA GLY A 37 -23.65 -10.45 4.59
C GLY A 37 -22.55 -11.41 4.21
N PRO A 38 -22.54 -12.04 3.04
CA PRO A 38 -21.34 -12.72 2.55
C PRO A 38 -20.29 -11.71 2.05
N GLY A 39 -20.12 -10.57 2.76
CA GLY A 39 -19.13 -9.56 2.46
C GLY A 39 -17.71 -10.14 2.55
N VAL A 40 -16.87 -9.74 1.63
CA VAL A 40 -15.48 -10.20 1.52
C VAL A 40 -14.55 -9.21 2.24
N ASN A 41 -13.62 -9.73 3.01
CA ASN A 41 -12.58 -8.92 3.63
C ASN A 41 -11.69 -8.27 2.57
N GLY A 42 -11.24 -7.07 2.85
CA GLY A 42 -10.24 -6.41 2.03
C GLY A 42 -8.93 -7.19 1.98
N GLY A 43 -8.23 -7.11 0.85
CA GLY A 43 -6.91 -7.72 0.68
C GLY A 43 -5.84 -7.02 1.53
N ASN A 44 -4.81 -7.76 1.91
CA ASN A 44 -3.63 -7.19 2.54
C ASN A 44 -2.78 -6.43 1.50
N GLY A 45 -2.20 -5.33 1.92
CA GLY A 45 -1.16 -4.67 1.13
C GLY A 45 0.03 -5.59 0.92
N ARG A 46 0.71 -5.44 -0.22
CA ARG A 46 1.96 -6.16 -0.46
C ARG A 46 3.01 -5.71 0.53
N ALA A 47 3.76 -6.68 1.03
CA ALA A 47 4.94 -6.43 1.86
C ALA A 47 6.17 -7.01 1.16
N GLY A 48 7.29 -6.36 1.36
CA GLY A 48 8.56 -6.82 0.83
C GLY A 48 9.71 -6.38 1.70
N ARG A 49 10.75 -7.18 1.69
CA ARG A 49 12.01 -6.91 2.37
C ARG A 49 13.12 -6.85 1.33
N LEU A 50 13.84 -5.76 1.29
CA LEU A 50 14.91 -5.52 0.33
C LEU A 50 16.18 -5.05 1.01
N PRO A 51 17.35 -5.55 0.57
CA PRO A 51 18.60 -4.85 0.83
C PRO A 51 18.56 -3.49 0.11
N TYR A 52 18.93 -2.44 0.82
CA TYR A 52 19.03 -1.10 0.27
C TYR A 52 20.50 -0.73 0.07
N ALA A 53 20.85 -0.23 -1.12
CA ALA A 53 22.22 0.06 -1.53
C ALA A 53 23.19 -1.13 -1.29
N PRO A 54 22.89 -2.32 -1.85
CA PRO A 54 23.69 -3.52 -1.59
C PRO A 54 25.13 -3.31 -2.09
N GLY A 55 26.10 -3.78 -1.32
CA GLY A 55 27.52 -3.67 -1.65
C GLY A 55 28.13 -2.29 -1.42
N GLN A 56 27.35 -1.30 -1.01
CA GLN A 56 27.84 0.02 -0.65
C GLN A 56 28.18 0.08 0.85
N THR A 57 29.29 0.73 1.17
CA THR A 57 29.67 1.10 2.53
C THR A 57 29.48 2.60 2.71
N ASP A 58 29.33 3.03 3.95
CA ASP A 58 29.24 4.45 4.31
C ASP A 58 28.13 5.19 3.50
N VAL A 59 26.92 4.60 3.52
CA VAL A 59 25.79 5.13 2.78
C VAL A 59 25.27 6.40 3.42
N ASN A 60 25.25 7.48 2.65
CA ASN A 60 24.72 8.79 3.06
C ASN A 60 23.54 9.12 2.15
N ARG A 61 22.33 9.06 2.67
CA ARG A 61 21.07 9.26 1.93
C ARG A 61 20.04 9.93 2.81
N THR A 62 19.20 10.76 2.19
CA THR A 62 17.97 11.25 2.79
C THR A 62 16.80 10.52 2.15
N LEU A 63 16.07 9.74 2.94
CA LEU A 63 14.95 8.93 2.49
C LEU A 63 13.62 9.51 3.00
N LYS A 64 12.67 9.71 2.10
CA LYS A 64 11.29 10.08 2.44
C LYS A 64 10.40 8.85 2.32
N PHE A 65 9.87 8.40 3.46
CA PHE A 65 8.90 7.32 3.54
C PHE A 65 7.50 7.90 3.41
N GLN A 66 6.77 7.46 2.40
CA GLN A 66 5.38 7.82 2.13
C GLN A 66 4.52 6.60 2.40
N ILE A 67 3.81 6.62 3.54
CA ILE A 67 3.16 5.42 4.08
C ILE A 67 1.70 5.35 3.64
N GLY A 68 1.35 4.29 2.93
CA GLY A 68 -0.02 3.99 2.52
C GLY A 68 -0.90 3.60 3.70
N ARG A 69 -2.06 4.23 3.80
CA ARG A 69 -3.07 3.95 4.83
C ARG A 69 -4.02 2.86 4.38
N ARG A 70 -4.65 2.24 5.37
CA ARG A 70 -5.73 1.28 5.13
C ARG A 70 -6.94 1.97 4.48
N GLY A 71 -7.61 1.28 3.56
CA GLY A 71 -8.93 1.68 3.09
C GLY A 71 -10.02 1.45 4.13
N ASN A 72 -11.07 2.23 4.08
CA ASN A 72 -12.21 2.10 4.98
C ASN A 72 -13.13 0.96 4.53
N SER A 73 -13.80 0.35 5.49
CA SER A 73 -14.86 -0.60 5.19
C SER A 73 -16.08 0.14 4.62
N GLY A 74 -16.82 -0.54 3.74
CA GLY A 74 -18.12 -0.05 3.29
C GLY A 74 -19.13 0.01 4.44
N SER A 75 -20.19 0.79 4.26
CA SER A 75 -21.35 0.87 5.14
C SER A 75 -22.64 0.65 4.34
N GLY A 76 -23.76 0.46 5.00
CA GLY A 76 -25.05 0.25 4.32
C GLY A 76 -25.36 1.39 3.36
N GLY A 77 -25.33 1.11 2.07
CA GLY A 77 -25.59 2.09 1.01
C GLY A 77 -24.35 2.82 0.47
N GLU A 78 -23.25 2.86 1.19
CA GLU A 78 -22.05 3.62 0.80
C GLU A 78 -20.81 2.75 0.70
N GLY A 79 -19.98 3.00 -0.30
CA GLY A 79 -18.65 2.41 -0.42
C GLY A 79 -17.65 3.03 0.57
N GLY A 80 -16.70 2.22 1.04
CA GLY A 80 -15.60 2.69 1.87
C GLY A 80 -14.62 3.57 1.08
N LEU A 81 -14.09 4.59 1.73
CA LEU A 81 -13.08 5.45 1.11
C LEU A 81 -11.75 4.70 0.97
N GLY A 82 -11.04 4.98 -0.10
CA GLY A 82 -9.69 4.49 -0.30
C GLY A 82 -8.71 4.99 0.76
N GLY A 83 -7.72 4.18 1.08
CA GLY A 83 -6.64 4.55 1.98
C GLY A 83 -5.78 5.66 1.38
N SER A 84 -5.50 6.69 2.14
CA SER A 84 -4.65 7.78 1.68
C SER A 84 -3.19 7.36 1.54
N SER A 85 -2.48 8.00 0.64
CA SER A 85 -1.03 7.91 0.48
C SER A 85 -0.56 9.13 -0.29
N THR A 86 0.60 9.67 0.08
CA THR A 86 1.25 10.75 -0.65
C THR A 86 1.70 10.28 -2.04
N TYR A 87 2.02 9.00 -2.20
CA TYR A 87 2.41 8.45 -3.49
C TYR A 87 1.21 8.09 -4.36
N ALA A 88 0.33 7.21 -3.89
CA ALA A 88 -0.87 6.80 -4.60
C ALA A 88 -1.94 6.29 -3.61
N ALA A 89 -3.06 6.98 -3.55
CA ALA A 89 -4.19 6.56 -2.72
C ALA A 89 -4.89 5.33 -3.31
N GLY A 90 -5.55 4.58 -2.44
CA GLY A 90 -6.43 3.49 -2.86
C GLY A 90 -7.73 4.01 -3.47
N GLY A 91 -8.36 3.20 -4.31
CA GLY A 91 -9.68 3.50 -4.87
C GLY A 91 -10.80 3.38 -3.84
N ASN A 92 -11.88 4.12 -4.03
CA ASN A 92 -13.08 4.00 -3.21
C ASN A 92 -13.86 2.74 -3.56
N GLY A 93 -14.54 2.17 -2.59
CA GLY A 93 -15.50 1.09 -2.81
C GLY A 93 -16.75 1.61 -3.52
N GLY A 94 -17.44 0.76 -4.28
CA GLY A 94 -18.70 1.10 -4.92
C GLY A 94 -19.85 1.22 -3.93
N PRO A 95 -20.83 2.13 -4.18
CA PRO A 95 -22.06 2.22 -3.42
C PRO A 95 -23.01 1.05 -3.76
N GLY A 96 -23.92 0.74 -2.88
CA GLY A 96 -24.92 -0.30 -3.10
C GLY A 96 -25.61 -0.68 -1.81
N THR A 97 -26.62 -1.58 -1.84
CA THR A 97 -27.30 -2.04 -0.62
C THR A 97 -26.33 -2.55 0.42
N HIS A 98 -25.19 -3.08 -0.07
CA HIS A 98 -24.05 -3.48 0.76
C HIS A 98 -22.79 -2.88 0.12
N GLY A 99 -22.37 -1.73 0.60
CA GLY A 99 -21.22 -1.02 0.04
C GLY A 99 -19.93 -1.84 0.06
N GLY A 100 -19.13 -1.71 -0.97
CA GLY A 100 -17.79 -2.30 -1.04
C GLY A 100 -16.77 -1.55 -0.17
N GLY A 101 -15.72 -2.23 0.27
CA GLY A 101 -14.60 -1.60 0.99
C GLY A 101 -13.67 -0.82 0.04
N GLY A 102 -13.05 0.23 0.52
CA GLY A 102 -12.02 0.96 -0.22
C GLY A 102 -10.68 0.22 -0.27
N GLY A 103 -9.91 0.40 -1.32
CA GLY A 103 -8.55 -0.11 -1.44
C GLY A 103 -7.58 0.59 -0.50
N GLY A 104 -6.48 -0.06 -0.13
CA GLY A 104 -5.40 0.53 0.65
C GLY A 104 -4.48 1.42 -0.21
N GLY A 105 -3.85 2.41 0.40
CA GLY A 105 -2.86 3.26 -0.27
C GLY A 105 -1.51 2.54 -0.45
N ALA A 106 -0.76 2.94 -1.46
CA ALA A 106 0.59 2.47 -1.72
C ALA A 106 1.60 3.09 -0.75
N THR A 107 2.63 2.31 -0.39
CA THR A 107 3.79 2.80 0.36
C THR A 107 4.97 2.97 -0.57
N ALA A 108 5.66 4.09 -0.49
CA ALA A 108 6.81 4.39 -1.32
C ALA A 108 7.97 4.97 -0.51
N VAL A 109 9.17 4.72 -0.98
CA VAL A 109 10.41 5.32 -0.46
C VAL A 109 11.03 6.16 -1.56
N TYR A 110 11.08 7.45 -1.35
CA TYR A 110 11.75 8.40 -2.21
C TYR A 110 13.15 8.70 -1.66
N ASP A 111 14.16 8.42 -2.47
CA ASP A 111 15.54 8.79 -2.15
C ASP A 111 15.81 10.20 -2.67
N GLU A 112 15.83 11.17 -1.74
CA GLU A 112 16.03 12.57 -2.09
C GLU A 112 17.44 12.85 -2.61
N THR A 113 18.42 12.08 -2.12
CA THR A 113 19.81 12.21 -2.56
C THR A 113 19.98 11.75 -4.02
N LEU A 114 19.26 10.69 -4.43
CA LEU A 114 19.25 10.19 -5.79
C LEU A 114 18.18 10.86 -6.67
N GLY A 115 17.24 11.60 -6.07
CA GLY A 115 16.15 12.27 -6.78
C GLY A 115 15.13 11.31 -7.40
N ARG A 116 14.88 10.13 -6.81
CA ARG A 116 13.96 9.12 -7.39
C ARG A 116 13.32 8.23 -6.33
N TYR A 117 12.19 7.62 -6.71
CA TYR A 117 11.62 6.52 -5.94
C TYR A 117 12.46 5.25 -6.10
N THR A 118 12.82 4.64 -5.00
CA THR A 118 13.65 3.43 -4.96
C THR A 118 12.85 2.19 -4.62
N ILE A 119 11.81 2.33 -3.80
CA ILE A 119 10.94 1.24 -3.39
C ILE A 119 9.50 1.71 -3.47
N VAL A 120 8.64 0.93 -4.11
CA VAL A 120 7.20 1.16 -4.17
C VAL A 120 6.47 -0.17 -3.97
N THR A 121 5.48 -0.20 -3.07
CA THR A 121 4.62 -1.35 -2.87
C THR A 121 3.15 -0.93 -2.88
N ALA A 122 2.31 -1.72 -3.55
CA ALA A 122 0.89 -1.42 -3.65
C ALA A 122 0.12 -1.70 -2.38
N GLY A 123 -0.97 -0.97 -2.19
CA GLY A 123 -1.99 -1.27 -1.20
C GLY A 123 -2.80 -2.52 -1.57
N GLY A 124 -3.53 -3.06 -0.63
CA GLY A 124 -4.48 -4.15 -0.85
C GLY A 124 -5.77 -3.64 -1.50
N GLY A 125 -6.43 -4.48 -2.28
CA GLY A 125 -7.74 -4.19 -2.85
C GLY A 125 -8.84 -4.11 -1.78
N GLY A 126 -9.90 -3.36 -2.04
CA GLY A 126 -11.09 -3.33 -1.20
C GLY A 126 -11.89 -4.63 -1.29
N GLY A 127 -12.62 -4.96 -0.25
CA GLY A 127 -13.55 -6.09 -0.25
C GLY A 127 -14.83 -5.75 -1.01
N GLY A 128 -15.35 -6.70 -1.79
CA GLY A 128 -16.64 -6.55 -2.46
C GLY A 128 -17.80 -6.51 -1.47
N GLY A 129 -18.83 -5.73 -1.77
CA GLY A 129 -20.14 -5.79 -1.12
C GLY A 129 -21.01 -6.87 -1.75
N SER A 130 -22.03 -7.36 -1.06
CA SER A 130 -23.01 -8.31 -1.63
C SER A 130 -24.22 -7.57 -2.20
N GLY A 131 -24.62 -7.90 -3.44
CA GLY A 131 -25.88 -7.44 -4.00
C GLY A 131 -27.06 -8.31 -3.54
N THR A 132 -28.27 -7.73 -3.51
CA THR A 132 -29.48 -8.39 -3.02
C THR A 132 -30.16 -9.33 -4.04
N SER A 133 -29.71 -9.40 -5.28
CA SER A 133 -30.37 -10.20 -6.31
C SER A 133 -29.39 -10.72 -7.36
N GLY A 134 -28.57 -11.67 -6.98
CA GLY A 134 -27.68 -12.35 -7.89
C GLY A 134 -26.82 -13.35 -7.15
N PRO A 135 -26.24 -14.32 -7.83
CA PRO A 135 -25.25 -15.18 -7.19
C PRO A 135 -24.15 -14.27 -6.61
N PRO A 136 -23.54 -14.65 -5.49
CA PRO A 136 -22.55 -13.84 -4.79
C PRO A 136 -21.29 -13.69 -5.63
N ASN A 137 -21.32 -12.83 -6.62
CA ASN A 137 -20.23 -12.57 -7.55
C ASN A 137 -19.27 -11.46 -7.11
N ALA A 138 -19.57 -10.79 -6.01
CA ALA A 138 -18.62 -9.88 -5.39
C ALA A 138 -17.51 -10.66 -4.66
N ARG A 139 -16.82 -11.53 -5.38
CA ARG A 139 -15.86 -12.49 -4.79
C ARG A 139 -14.42 -12.02 -4.78
N HIS A 140 -14.15 -10.87 -5.27
CA HIS A 140 -12.77 -10.46 -5.39
C HIS A 140 -12.50 -9.22 -4.54
N ALA A 141 -11.96 -9.43 -3.36
CA ALA A 141 -11.00 -8.47 -2.86
C ALA A 141 -10.02 -8.24 -4.02
N GLY A 142 -10.04 -7.05 -4.60
CA GLY A 142 -9.07 -6.72 -5.64
C GLY A 142 -7.70 -7.08 -5.10
N LEU A 143 -7.03 -8.00 -5.74
CA LEU A 143 -5.66 -8.32 -5.38
C LEU A 143 -4.85 -7.06 -5.71
N GLY A 144 -4.41 -6.35 -4.69
CA GLY A 144 -3.45 -5.29 -4.87
C GLY A 144 -2.20 -5.87 -5.53
N PHE A 145 -2.09 -5.70 -6.83
CA PHE A 145 -0.88 -6.04 -7.56
C PHE A 145 0.18 -4.98 -7.26
N GLY A 146 0.90 -5.17 -6.16
CA GLY A 146 2.08 -4.39 -5.88
C GLY A 146 3.31 -5.17 -6.30
N ARG A 147 4.17 -4.53 -6.99
CA ARG A 147 5.55 -4.98 -7.13
C ARG A 147 6.37 -4.26 -6.08
N VAL A 148 7.07 -5.02 -5.26
CA VAL A 148 8.23 -4.46 -4.57
C VAL A 148 9.27 -4.27 -5.67
N ARG A 149 9.61 -3.03 -5.94
CA ARG A 149 10.64 -2.73 -6.94
C ARG A 149 11.98 -2.65 -6.28
N ASP A 150 12.95 -3.24 -6.93
CA ASP A 150 14.35 -3.08 -6.59
C ASP A 150 14.74 -1.60 -6.75
N ALA A 151 15.59 -1.12 -5.85
CA ALA A 151 16.12 0.24 -5.81
C ALA A 151 16.83 0.68 -7.12
N MET A 152 17.04 -0.23 -8.04
CA MET A 152 17.72 0.01 -9.31
C MET A 152 16.76 0.20 -10.51
N SER A 153 15.47 0.04 -10.32
CA SER A 153 14.48 0.13 -11.40
C SER A 153 13.95 1.56 -11.55
N ASN A 154 14.11 2.15 -12.72
CA ASN A 154 13.55 3.45 -13.10
C ASN A 154 12.06 3.37 -13.52
N ASP A 155 11.40 2.25 -13.26
CA ASP A 155 10.03 2.07 -13.67
C ASP A 155 9.09 2.87 -12.76
N THR A 156 8.57 3.95 -13.29
CA THR A 156 7.63 4.87 -12.66
C THR A 156 6.16 4.43 -12.80
N SER A 157 5.90 3.17 -13.22
CA SER A 157 4.52 2.71 -13.31
C SER A 157 3.88 2.79 -11.92
N SER A 158 2.87 3.62 -11.81
CA SER A 158 2.03 3.72 -10.61
C SER A 158 1.49 2.32 -10.26
N PRO A 159 1.56 1.89 -9.00
CA PRO A 159 0.81 0.72 -8.59
C PRO A 159 -0.68 1.01 -8.84
N ASN A 160 -1.40 0.06 -9.42
CA ASN A 160 -2.83 0.21 -9.59
C ASN A 160 -3.47 0.51 -8.23
N PRO A 161 -4.28 1.56 -8.12
CA PRO A 161 -5.16 1.70 -6.98
C PRO A 161 -6.00 0.41 -6.90
N GLY A 162 -6.33 -0.04 -5.70
CA GLY A 162 -7.18 -1.21 -5.54
C GLY A 162 -8.46 -1.04 -6.37
N ASP A 163 -8.93 -2.13 -6.98
CA ASP A 163 -10.18 -2.09 -7.74
C ASP A 163 -11.32 -1.59 -6.84
N ASN A 164 -12.15 -0.71 -7.39
CA ASN A 164 -13.37 -0.32 -6.73
C ASN A 164 -14.21 -1.58 -6.48
N GLY A 165 -14.64 -1.79 -5.25
CA GLY A 165 -15.58 -2.88 -4.95
C GLY A 165 -16.87 -2.66 -5.79
N VAL A 166 -17.33 -3.70 -6.44
CA VAL A 166 -18.56 -3.69 -7.24
C VAL A 166 -19.74 -4.13 -6.38
#